data_cd5d5e41129e42f21c56d4efad059554
#
_entry.id   cd5d5e41129e42f21c56d4efad059554
#
_cell.length_a   1.000
_cell.length_b   1.000
_cell.length_c   1.000
_cell.angle_alpha   90.00
_cell.angle_beta   90.00
_cell.angle_gamma   90.00
#
_symmetry.space_group_name_H-M   'P 1'
#
loop_
_entity.id
_entity.type
_entity.pdbx_description
1 polymer ?
#
loop_
_entity_poly.entity_id
_entity_poly.type
_entity_poly.pdbx_seq_one_letter_code
_entity_poly.pdbx_strand_id
1 'polypeptide(L)'
;MNTNPVPHPSAGPPGGTRRPIAWQAVLGLGALVLLWPLTSLTGLAGAIGAPARALLVIALIGAAWVGVVGFGRLPRPVLTLTLTGVASGGYLLVADLLVGTGASGGLGAVAVPFLLLDLVGGGALWGVLAGLLAAGVQKLRDGR
;
A
#
# COMPACT_ATOMS: atom_id res chain seq x y z
N MET A 1 -28.41 37.32 -49.97
CA MET A 1 -28.41 37.19 -48.51
C MET A 1 -27.46 36.03 -48.15
N ASN A 2 -26.28 36.37 -47.60
CA ASN A 2 -25.23 35.38 -47.30
C ASN A 2 -25.30 35.08 -45.82
N THR A 3 -25.97 33.98 -45.42
CA THR A 3 -26.07 33.55 -44.03
C THR A 3 -24.84 32.70 -43.67
N ASN A 4 -23.77 33.38 -43.21
CA ASN A 4 -22.64 32.66 -42.62
C ASN A 4 -23.13 31.92 -41.35
N PRO A 5 -22.91 30.58 -41.23
CA PRO A 5 -23.24 29.87 -40.03
C PRO A 5 -22.32 30.34 -38.88
N VAL A 6 -22.93 30.74 -37.78
CA VAL A 6 -22.22 31.11 -36.54
C VAL A 6 -21.46 29.89 -36.02
N PRO A 7 -20.14 29.99 -35.82
CA PRO A 7 -19.40 28.86 -35.21
C PRO A 7 -19.93 28.58 -33.81
N HIS A 8 -20.45 27.37 -33.57
CA HIS A 8 -20.81 26.94 -32.24
C HIS A 8 -19.50 26.86 -31.40
N PRO A 9 -19.48 27.45 -30.20
CA PRO A 9 -18.34 27.26 -29.30
C PRO A 9 -18.16 25.77 -29.08
N SER A 10 -17.02 25.25 -29.55
CA SER A 10 -16.61 23.87 -29.28
C SER A 10 -16.58 23.68 -27.76
N ALA A 11 -17.46 22.81 -27.23
CA ALA A 11 -17.40 22.40 -25.84
C ALA A 11 -15.98 21.90 -25.58
N GLY A 12 -15.28 22.61 -24.71
CA GLY A 12 -13.93 22.21 -24.28
C GLY A 12 -13.95 20.75 -23.80
N PRO A 13 -12.82 20.04 -23.87
CA PRO A 13 -12.76 18.65 -23.46
C PRO A 13 -13.31 18.51 -22.03
N PRO A 14 -14.19 17.54 -21.78
CA PRO A 14 -14.76 17.34 -20.45
C PRO A 14 -13.63 17.20 -19.45
N GLY A 15 -13.65 18.06 -18.43
CA GLY A 15 -12.61 18.17 -17.40
C GLY A 15 -12.22 16.78 -16.92
N GLY A 16 -10.94 16.45 -17.03
CA GLY A 16 -10.41 15.11 -16.77
C GLY A 16 -10.92 14.60 -15.45
N THR A 17 -11.78 13.61 -15.48
CA THR A 17 -12.31 12.93 -14.30
C THR A 17 -11.12 12.34 -13.55
N ARG A 18 -10.78 12.93 -12.41
CA ARG A 18 -9.75 12.39 -11.51
C ARG A 18 -10.18 10.97 -11.16
N ARG A 19 -9.49 9.99 -11.73
CA ARG A 19 -9.80 8.59 -11.41
C ARG A 19 -9.71 8.39 -9.90
N PRO A 20 -10.76 7.84 -9.27
CA PRO A 20 -10.79 7.64 -7.82
C PRO A 20 -9.68 6.68 -7.37
N ILE A 21 -9.24 6.85 -6.14
CA ILE A 21 -8.29 5.93 -5.51
C ILE A 21 -8.95 4.56 -5.39
N ALA A 22 -8.21 3.51 -5.74
CA ALA A 22 -8.72 2.14 -5.64
C ALA A 22 -8.67 1.65 -4.18
N TRP A 23 -9.60 2.11 -3.35
CA TRP A 23 -9.64 1.80 -1.92
C TRP A 23 -9.65 0.30 -1.62
N GLN A 24 -10.31 -0.50 -2.46
CA GLN A 24 -10.31 -1.96 -2.34
C GLN A 24 -8.89 -2.54 -2.46
N ALA A 25 -8.09 -2.01 -3.40
CA ALA A 25 -6.69 -2.41 -3.53
C ALA A 25 -5.86 -1.96 -2.32
N VAL A 26 -6.07 -0.74 -1.82
CA VAL A 26 -5.39 -0.22 -0.63
C VAL A 26 -5.65 -1.10 0.58
N LEU A 27 -6.91 -1.39 0.87
CA LEU A 27 -7.29 -2.20 2.04
C LEU A 27 -6.88 -3.66 1.88
N GLY A 28 -7.11 -4.25 0.70
CA GLY A 28 -6.76 -5.64 0.43
C GLY A 28 -5.24 -5.91 0.49
N LEU A 29 -4.45 -5.05 -0.15
CA LEU A 29 -2.99 -5.16 -0.11
C LEU A 29 -2.45 -4.82 1.28
N GLY A 30 -3.06 -3.87 2.00
CA GLY A 30 -2.72 -3.55 3.38
C GLY A 30 -2.91 -4.74 4.32
N ALA A 31 -3.99 -5.50 4.13
CA ALA A 31 -4.30 -6.67 4.95
C ALA A 31 -3.26 -7.80 4.83
N LEU A 32 -2.44 -7.83 3.75
CA LEU A 32 -1.38 -8.83 3.61
C LEU A 32 -0.34 -8.77 4.74
N VAL A 33 -0.22 -7.63 5.42
CA VAL A 33 0.69 -7.52 6.59
C VAL A 33 0.27 -8.44 7.72
N LEU A 34 -1.01 -8.85 7.79
CA LEU A 34 -1.51 -9.80 8.78
C LEU A 34 -0.90 -11.21 8.61
N LEU A 35 -0.23 -11.48 7.49
CA LEU A 35 0.61 -12.68 7.36
C LEU A 35 1.68 -12.74 8.45
N TRP A 36 2.13 -11.59 8.96
CA TRP A 36 3.14 -11.53 10.00
C TRP A 36 2.69 -12.19 11.30
N PRO A 37 1.61 -11.74 11.97
CA PRO A 37 1.08 -12.42 13.12
C PRO A 37 0.60 -13.85 12.80
N LEU A 38 0.00 -14.07 11.64
CA LEU A 38 -0.49 -15.39 11.24
C LEU A 38 0.65 -16.42 11.15
N THR A 39 1.77 -16.06 10.52
CA THR A 39 2.95 -16.96 10.45
C THR A 39 3.61 -17.17 11.80
N SER A 40 3.43 -16.27 12.75
CA SER A 40 3.87 -16.46 14.15
C SER A 40 3.04 -17.51 14.85
N LEU A 41 1.71 -17.48 14.68
CA LEU A 41 0.77 -18.42 15.29
C LEU A 41 0.90 -19.84 14.72
N THR A 42 1.29 -19.97 13.46
CA THR A 42 1.46 -21.29 12.80
C THR A 42 2.77 -21.99 13.13
N GLY A 43 3.64 -21.38 13.94
CA GLY A 43 4.93 -21.96 14.30
C GLY A 43 5.96 -21.99 13.17
N LEU A 44 5.67 -21.36 12.02
CA LEU A 44 6.57 -21.32 10.86
C LEU A 44 7.96 -20.77 11.21
N ALA A 45 8.03 -19.85 12.17
CA ALA A 45 9.29 -19.31 12.66
C ALA A 45 10.22 -20.37 13.26
N GLY A 46 9.65 -21.37 13.92
CA GLY A 46 10.40 -22.51 14.47
C GLY A 46 10.93 -23.45 13.38
N ALA A 47 10.21 -23.59 12.28
CA ALA A 47 10.58 -24.50 11.19
C ALA A 47 11.73 -23.95 10.30
N ILE A 48 11.71 -22.65 9.99
CA ILE A 48 12.66 -22.06 9.04
C ILE A 48 13.58 -21.00 9.65
N GLY A 49 13.38 -20.68 10.93
CA GLY A 49 14.09 -19.61 11.63
C GLY A 49 13.48 -18.23 11.41
N ALA A 50 13.61 -17.37 12.41
CA ALA A 50 13.02 -16.03 12.41
C ALA A 50 13.49 -15.12 11.24
N PRO A 51 14.79 -15.06 10.88
CA PRO A 51 15.23 -14.21 9.78
C PRO A 51 14.74 -14.69 8.42
N ALA A 52 14.71 -15.98 8.16
CA ALA A 52 14.22 -16.54 6.90
C ALA A 52 12.73 -16.29 6.73
N ARG A 53 11.94 -16.44 7.82
CA ARG A 53 10.52 -16.09 7.82
C ARG A 53 10.31 -14.60 7.49
N ALA A 54 11.09 -13.72 8.12
CA ALA A 54 10.97 -12.28 7.90
C ALA A 54 11.21 -11.93 6.44
N LEU A 55 12.30 -12.42 5.85
CA LEU A 55 12.61 -12.19 4.45
C LEU A 55 11.54 -12.73 3.52
N LEU A 56 11.01 -13.92 3.79
CA LEU A 56 9.95 -14.54 2.98
C LEU A 56 8.67 -13.70 3.02
N VAL A 57 8.21 -13.29 4.20
CA VAL A 57 7.00 -12.49 4.35
C VAL A 57 7.15 -11.13 3.69
N ILE A 58 8.28 -10.44 3.90
CA ILE A 58 8.56 -9.13 3.28
C ILE A 58 8.62 -9.26 1.76
N ALA A 59 9.31 -10.28 1.23
CA ALA A 59 9.40 -10.51 -0.20
C ALA A 59 8.04 -10.80 -0.83
N LEU A 60 7.20 -11.59 -0.15
CA LEU A 60 5.87 -11.95 -0.62
C LEU A 60 4.92 -10.74 -0.63
N ILE A 61 4.92 -9.94 0.44
CA ILE A 61 4.15 -8.70 0.51
C ILE A 61 4.63 -7.70 -0.55
N GLY A 62 5.95 -7.49 -0.66
CA GLY A 62 6.52 -6.56 -1.63
C GLY A 62 6.23 -6.98 -3.07
N ALA A 63 6.37 -8.27 -3.40
CA ALA A 63 6.03 -8.81 -4.71
C ALA A 63 4.54 -8.64 -5.04
N ALA A 64 3.65 -8.88 -4.08
CA ALA A 64 2.21 -8.67 -4.25
C ALA A 64 1.90 -7.17 -4.48
N TRP A 65 2.51 -6.27 -3.71
CA TRP A 65 2.31 -4.83 -3.86
C TRP A 65 2.78 -4.33 -5.24
N VAL A 66 4.01 -4.64 -5.61
CA VAL A 66 4.58 -4.25 -6.92
C VAL A 66 3.84 -4.94 -8.06
N GLY A 67 3.50 -6.23 -7.89
CA GLY A 67 2.76 -7.00 -8.88
C GLY A 67 1.38 -6.41 -9.15
N VAL A 68 0.54 -6.28 -8.14
CA VAL A 68 -0.84 -5.78 -8.32
C VAL A 68 -0.85 -4.34 -8.84
N VAL A 69 -0.02 -3.45 -8.29
CA VAL A 69 -0.03 -2.04 -8.70
C VAL A 69 0.72 -1.81 -9.99
N GLY A 70 1.87 -2.47 -10.20
CA GLY A 70 2.67 -2.34 -11.41
C GLY A 70 2.00 -2.94 -12.63
N PHE A 71 1.45 -4.16 -12.52
CA PHE A 71 0.77 -4.83 -13.62
C PHE A 71 -0.71 -4.41 -13.77
N GLY A 72 -1.38 -4.06 -12.68
CA GLY A 72 -2.77 -3.62 -12.67
C GLY A 72 -3.00 -2.22 -13.25
N ARG A 73 -1.94 -1.48 -13.63
CA ARG A 73 -2.04 -0.11 -14.16
C ARG A 73 -2.90 0.82 -13.29
N LEU A 74 -2.79 0.65 -11.98
CA LEU A 74 -3.52 1.49 -11.04
C LEU A 74 -3.07 2.95 -11.17
N PRO A 75 -4.01 3.91 -11.16
CA PRO A 75 -3.67 5.31 -11.18
C PRO A 75 -2.88 5.69 -9.92
N ARG A 76 -1.87 6.56 -10.07
CA ARG A 76 -1.06 7.08 -8.97
C ARG A 76 -0.44 5.98 -8.09
N PRO A 77 0.44 5.13 -8.64
CA PRO A 77 0.98 3.94 -7.95
C PRO A 77 1.65 4.29 -6.62
N VAL A 78 2.39 5.39 -6.55
CA VAL A 78 3.07 5.82 -5.32
C VAL A 78 2.05 6.16 -4.23
N LEU A 79 1.04 6.97 -4.53
CA LEU A 79 0.01 7.33 -3.56
C LEU A 79 -0.76 6.11 -3.06
N THR A 80 -1.14 5.22 -3.98
CA THR A 80 -1.88 3.99 -3.65
C THR A 80 -1.07 3.12 -2.69
N LEU A 81 0.22 2.90 -2.97
CA LEU A 81 1.06 2.07 -2.12
C LEU A 81 1.48 2.76 -0.82
N THR A 82 1.62 4.09 -0.81
CA THR A 82 1.81 4.82 0.46
C THR A 82 0.61 4.67 1.38
N LEU A 83 -0.61 4.82 0.86
CA LEU A 83 -1.84 4.59 1.62
C LEU A 83 -1.98 3.12 2.06
N THR A 84 -1.56 2.18 1.21
CA THR A 84 -1.49 0.76 1.55
C THR A 84 -0.55 0.52 2.73
N GLY A 85 0.63 1.14 2.72
CA GLY A 85 1.59 1.06 3.81
C GLY A 85 1.05 1.63 5.13
N VAL A 86 0.37 2.78 5.08
CA VAL A 86 -0.32 3.36 6.25
C VAL A 86 -1.41 2.42 6.76
N ALA A 87 -2.23 1.86 5.87
CA ALA A 87 -3.25 0.88 6.24
C ALA A 87 -2.65 -0.37 6.88
N SER A 88 -1.50 -0.85 6.36
CA SER A 88 -0.76 -1.99 6.94
C SER A 88 -0.33 -1.72 8.38
N GLY A 89 0.22 -0.53 8.65
CA GLY A 89 0.54 -0.10 10.01
C GLY A 89 -0.69 -0.09 10.93
N GLY A 90 -1.82 0.41 10.43
CA GLY A 90 -3.10 0.37 11.15
C GLY A 90 -3.56 -1.06 11.48
N TYR A 91 -3.47 -1.98 10.52
CA TYR A 91 -3.83 -3.39 10.75
C TYR A 91 -2.92 -4.06 11.79
N LEU A 92 -1.60 -3.79 11.76
CA LEU A 92 -0.69 -4.31 12.78
C LEU A 92 -1.00 -3.75 14.17
N LEU A 93 -1.31 -2.46 14.27
CA LEU A 93 -1.71 -1.84 15.52
C LEU A 93 -2.97 -2.50 16.09
N VAL A 94 -4.00 -2.69 15.27
CA VAL A 94 -5.25 -3.34 15.69
C VAL A 94 -4.97 -4.79 16.09
N ALA A 95 -4.15 -5.51 15.34
CA ALA A 95 -3.77 -6.88 15.66
C ALA A 95 -3.03 -6.96 17.00
N ASP A 96 -2.12 -6.02 17.28
CA ASP A 96 -1.40 -5.96 18.55
C ASP A 96 -2.32 -5.68 19.73
N LEU A 97 -3.28 -4.78 19.58
CA LEU A 97 -4.28 -4.47 20.59
C LEU A 97 -5.22 -5.64 20.89
N LEU A 98 -5.56 -6.45 19.88
CA LEU A 98 -6.49 -7.58 20.02
C LEU A 98 -5.81 -8.84 20.56
N VAL A 99 -4.59 -9.11 20.13
CA VAL A 99 -3.89 -10.38 20.42
C VAL A 99 -2.87 -10.20 21.54
N GLY A 100 -2.53 -8.96 21.87
CA GLY A 100 -1.54 -8.67 22.91
C GLY A 100 -0.15 -9.21 22.54
N THR A 101 0.27 -9.05 21.28
CA THR A 101 1.55 -9.60 20.77
C THR A 101 2.78 -9.00 21.45
N GLY A 102 2.57 -8.03 22.34
CA GLY A 102 3.64 -7.42 23.14
C GLY A 102 4.54 -6.47 22.36
N ALA A 103 4.16 -6.06 21.14
CA ALA A 103 4.88 -4.99 20.44
C ALA A 103 4.84 -3.68 21.25
N SER A 104 3.77 -3.47 22.00
CA SER A 104 3.65 -2.40 23.00
C SER A 104 4.45 -2.63 24.29
N GLY A 105 5.03 -3.83 24.46
CA GLY A 105 6.10 -4.20 25.42
C GLY A 105 6.07 -3.58 26.81
N GLY A 106 4.89 -3.44 27.43
CA GLY A 106 4.80 -2.93 28.81
C GLY A 106 5.19 -1.45 29.01
N LEU A 107 5.46 -0.70 27.93
CA LEU A 107 5.87 0.71 28.00
C LEU A 107 4.74 1.69 28.31
N GLY A 108 3.51 1.20 28.54
CA GLY A 108 2.37 2.03 28.92
C GLY A 108 1.91 3.00 27.81
N ALA A 109 0.95 3.85 28.15
CA ALA A 109 0.32 4.80 27.22
C ALA A 109 1.32 5.79 26.57
N VAL A 110 2.49 5.99 27.16
CA VAL A 110 3.52 6.91 26.64
C VAL A 110 4.17 6.37 25.36
N ALA A 111 4.21 5.05 25.17
CA ALA A 111 4.81 4.44 23.98
C ALA A 111 3.87 4.45 22.77
N VAL A 112 2.57 4.60 22.95
CA VAL A 112 1.59 4.58 21.86
C VAL A 112 1.90 5.57 20.73
N PRO A 113 2.24 6.83 20.97
CA PRO A 113 2.56 7.76 19.90
C PRO A 113 3.84 7.36 19.14
N PHE A 114 4.84 6.80 19.81
CA PHE A 114 6.06 6.32 19.15
C PHE A 114 5.79 5.06 18.32
N LEU A 115 4.97 4.16 18.83
CA LEU A 115 4.54 2.96 18.12
C LEU A 115 3.72 3.33 16.87
N LEU A 116 2.79 4.29 17.00
CA LEU A 116 2.03 4.82 15.87
C LEU A 116 2.96 5.44 14.82
N LEU A 117 3.94 6.23 15.24
CA LEU A 117 4.90 6.85 14.33
C LEU A 117 5.74 5.79 13.60
N ASP A 118 6.19 4.76 14.31
CA ASP A 118 7.01 3.68 13.75
C ASP A 118 6.19 2.79 12.80
N LEU A 119 5.03 2.30 13.22
CA LEU A 119 4.18 1.45 12.38
C LEU A 119 3.63 2.19 11.15
N VAL A 120 3.08 3.39 11.35
CA VAL A 120 2.47 4.16 10.26
C VAL A 120 3.54 4.81 9.40
N GLY A 121 4.58 5.37 10.00
CA GLY A 121 5.70 5.99 9.30
C GLY A 121 6.54 4.97 8.54
N GLY A 122 6.86 3.84 9.17
CA GLY A 122 7.56 2.72 8.54
C GLY A 122 6.74 2.13 7.39
N GLY A 123 5.45 1.90 7.61
CA GLY A 123 4.53 1.42 6.58
C GLY A 123 4.43 2.39 5.39
N ALA A 124 4.32 3.69 5.65
CA ALA A 124 4.30 4.72 4.61
C ALA A 124 5.60 4.73 3.80
N LEU A 125 6.77 4.64 4.47
CA LEU A 125 8.08 4.60 3.82
C LEU A 125 8.19 3.39 2.88
N TRP A 126 7.85 2.20 3.35
CA TRP A 126 7.81 1.00 2.52
C TRP A 126 6.83 1.13 1.35
N GLY A 127 5.68 1.74 1.58
CA GLY A 127 4.69 2.03 0.55
C GLY A 127 5.23 2.98 -0.53
N VAL A 128 5.98 4.01 -0.16
CA VAL A 128 6.64 4.92 -1.12
C VAL A 128 7.67 4.16 -1.94
N LEU A 129 8.56 3.38 -1.30
CA LEU A 129 9.59 2.60 -2.00
C LEU A 129 8.97 1.61 -2.99
N ALA A 130 7.98 0.83 -2.56
CA ALA A 130 7.27 -0.09 -3.43
C ALA A 130 6.51 0.64 -4.54
N GLY A 131 5.96 1.83 -4.25
CA GLY A 131 5.28 2.69 -5.21
C GLY A 131 6.19 3.22 -6.30
N LEU A 132 7.41 3.59 -5.96
CA LEU A 132 8.42 4.00 -6.94
C LEU A 132 8.83 2.83 -7.85
N LEU A 133 9.00 1.64 -7.27
CA LEU A 133 9.28 0.43 -8.06
C LEU A 133 8.13 0.10 -9.01
N ALA A 134 6.88 0.14 -8.52
CA ALA A 134 5.70 -0.10 -9.35
C ALA A 134 5.55 0.94 -10.47
N ALA A 135 5.82 2.22 -10.20
CA ALA A 135 5.85 3.27 -11.21
C ALA A 135 6.95 3.04 -12.25
N GLY A 136 8.13 2.58 -11.82
CA GLY A 136 9.21 2.18 -12.72
C GLY A 136 8.81 1.04 -13.66
N VAL A 137 8.16 0.00 -13.13
CA VAL A 137 7.64 -1.13 -13.92
C VAL A 137 6.61 -0.67 -14.95
N GLN A 138 5.67 0.21 -14.55
CA GLN A 138 4.68 0.78 -15.48
C GLN A 138 5.38 1.54 -16.62
N LYS A 139 6.34 2.42 -16.28
CA LYS A 139 7.08 3.23 -17.27
C LYS A 139 7.87 2.37 -18.26
N LEU A 140 8.49 1.29 -17.78
CA LEU A 140 9.22 0.35 -18.65
C LEU A 140 8.31 -0.39 -19.62
N ARG A 141 7.07 -0.66 -19.22
CA ARG A 141 6.08 -1.33 -20.07
C ARG A 141 5.44 -0.40 -21.09
N ASP A 142 5.22 0.85 -20.71
CA ASP A 142 4.61 1.84 -21.61
C ASP A 142 5.62 2.38 -22.66
N GLY A 143 6.92 2.20 -22.45
CA GLY A 143 7.99 2.57 -23.37
C GLY A 143 8.36 1.47 -24.38
N ARG A 144 7.66 0.32 -24.38
CA ARG A 144 7.79 -0.76 -25.37
C ARG A 144 6.58 -0.81 -26.27
#